data_fa3ca3201da7b3e8bf8d7559dcb4f01f
#
_entry.id   fa3ca3201da7b3e8bf8d7559dcb4f01f
#
_cell.length_a   1.000
_cell.length_b   1.000
_cell.length_c   1.000
_cell.angle_alpha   90.00
_cell.angle_beta   90.00
_cell.angle_gamma   90.00
#
_symmetry.space_group_name_H-M   'P 1'
#
loop_
_entity.id
_entity.type
_entity.pdbx_description
1 polymer ?
#
loop_
_entity_poly.entity_id
_entity_poly.type
_entity_poly.pdbx_seq_one_letter_code
_entity_poly.pdbx_strand_id
1 'polypeptide(L)'
;MGRAAGMTAAAMIAGPAFAQSAIEDIISSPGRGMWDDQFDAQSSRSVAQTTTRHPIASADTIAFVERAIFDYQSLISRGGWPFVPATKKLRMGVSEPEVRILRQRLIASGDLDPNAGLSNNFDSYVDGAVKKFQARHGLPPDGILGSYSYQALNVSADIRLGQLETNLVRLRSMSGFLGDRYVMVNIPAAQIEAVENGSVVLRHTAIVGKIDRQTPILNSKIHEIILNPYWTSPRSIIEKDIVPLMRKDPTYLARNNIRLFDNQGDEVAPETIDWHAEKAPELMFRQDPGKGNAMSSTKINFHNPHAVYMHDTPQQGVFNQLMRFESSGCVRVQNVRDLNTWLLRDTPGWNRQAMEATIASGENTVIELTEPVPVYFTYFTAWASGDGVVQFRDDVYQRDGVDELALR
;
A
#
# COMPACT_ATOMS: atom_id res chain seq x y z
N MET A 1 -36.57 58.32 -24.82
CA MET A 1 -36.57 57.69 -23.43
C MET A 1 -36.27 56.24 -23.60
N GLY A 2 -35.00 55.85 -23.50
CA GLY A 2 -34.53 54.47 -23.62
C GLY A 2 -33.58 54.20 -22.47
N ARG A 3 -33.95 53.29 -21.57
CA ARG A 3 -33.11 52.85 -20.47
C ARG A 3 -32.14 51.76 -20.98
N ALA A 4 -30.86 52.02 -20.90
CA ALA A 4 -29.80 51.03 -21.07
C ALA A 4 -29.66 50.20 -19.78
N ALA A 5 -29.80 48.89 -19.90
CA ALA A 5 -29.50 47.95 -18.82
C ALA A 5 -28.01 47.57 -18.91
N GLY A 6 -27.24 47.94 -17.89
CA GLY A 6 -25.85 47.55 -17.77
C GLY A 6 -25.76 46.10 -17.26
N MET A 7 -25.15 45.21 -18.05
CA MET A 7 -24.71 43.89 -17.61
C MET A 7 -23.33 44.03 -16.96
N THR A 8 -23.26 43.87 -15.65
CA THR A 8 -22.00 43.67 -14.93
C THR A 8 -21.54 42.22 -15.13
N ALA A 9 -20.47 42.03 -15.89
CA ALA A 9 -19.77 40.76 -15.97
C ALA A 9 -18.99 40.53 -14.69
N ALA A 10 -19.40 39.57 -13.88
CA ALA A 10 -18.60 39.06 -12.76
C ALA A 10 -17.44 38.24 -13.34
N ALA A 11 -16.24 38.78 -13.26
CA ALA A 11 -15.03 38.01 -13.53
C ALA A 11 -14.83 36.98 -12.40
N MET A 12 -15.10 35.73 -12.69
CA MET A 12 -14.64 34.62 -11.83
C MET A 12 -13.12 34.56 -11.92
N ILE A 13 -12.45 34.90 -10.83
CA ILE A 13 -11.04 34.65 -10.65
C ILE A 13 -10.93 33.13 -10.41
N ALA A 14 -10.59 32.40 -11.45
CA ALA A 14 -10.15 31.00 -11.33
C ALA A 14 -8.83 31.03 -10.56
N GLY A 15 -8.85 30.55 -9.32
CA GLY A 15 -7.62 30.28 -8.57
C GLY A 15 -6.75 29.27 -9.34
N PRO A 16 -5.42 29.27 -9.12
CA PRO A 16 -4.53 28.36 -9.82
C PRO A 16 -4.96 26.92 -9.50
N ALA A 17 -5.51 26.21 -10.49
CA ALA A 17 -5.60 24.77 -10.47
C ALA A 17 -4.15 24.29 -10.36
N PHE A 18 -3.79 23.71 -9.22
CA PHE A 18 -2.55 22.97 -9.08
C PHE A 18 -2.62 21.84 -10.10
N ALA A 19 -1.88 22.01 -11.20
CA ALA A 19 -1.74 20.96 -12.20
C ALA A 19 -1.07 19.78 -11.50
N GLN A 20 -1.82 18.70 -11.26
CA GLN A 20 -1.27 17.42 -10.90
C GLN A 20 -0.18 17.09 -11.91
N SER A 21 1.02 16.71 -11.45
CA SER A 21 2.08 16.36 -12.38
C SER A 21 1.63 15.10 -13.13
N ALA A 22 1.89 15.05 -14.43
CA ALA A 22 1.45 13.92 -15.26
C ALA A 22 2.24 12.61 -14.94
N ILE A 23 3.34 12.69 -14.18
CA ILE A 23 3.94 11.53 -13.51
C ILE A 23 2.98 11.00 -12.45
N GLU A 24 2.28 11.88 -11.74
CA GLU A 24 1.23 11.51 -10.81
C GLU A 24 0.08 10.81 -11.52
N ASP A 25 -0.31 11.28 -12.71
CA ASP A 25 -1.33 10.64 -13.55
C ASP A 25 -0.87 9.27 -14.10
N ILE A 26 0.43 9.11 -14.43
CA ILE A 26 1.01 7.82 -14.83
C ILE A 26 1.05 6.83 -13.67
N ILE A 27 1.47 7.30 -12.52
CA ILE A 27 1.63 6.46 -11.32
C ILE A 27 0.27 6.18 -10.67
N SER A 28 -0.71 7.08 -10.85
CA SER A 28 -2.08 6.99 -10.35
C SER A 28 -3.12 6.65 -11.41
N SER A 29 -2.72 6.21 -12.63
CA SER A 29 -3.66 5.88 -13.70
C SER A 29 -4.80 5.00 -13.21
N PRO A 30 -6.05 5.44 -13.32
CA PRO A 30 -7.23 4.65 -13.01
C PRO A 30 -7.49 3.65 -14.14
N GLY A 31 -6.52 2.78 -14.39
CA GLY A 31 -6.62 1.73 -15.40
C GLY A 31 -7.33 0.48 -14.90
N ARG A 32 -8.15 0.59 -13.84
CA ARG A 32 -8.89 -0.55 -13.32
C ARG A 32 -10.35 -0.23 -13.17
N GLY A 33 -11.05 -1.00 -13.95
CA GLY A 33 -12.47 -1.06 -13.93
C GLY A 33 -13.01 -1.10 -12.52
N MET A 34 -13.90 -0.15 -12.29
CA MET A 34 -15.08 -0.24 -11.46
C MET A 34 -14.98 -1.08 -10.18
N TRP A 35 -14.14 -0.62 -9.27
CA TRP A 35 -14.35 -0.83 -7.85
C TRP A 35 -15.13 0.38 -7.35
N ASP A 36 -16.37 0.48 -7.83
CA ASP A 36 -17.25 1.64 -7.61
C ASP A 36 -18.05 1.45 -6.32
N ASP A 37 -17.37 1.07 -5.22
CA ASP A 37 -17.91 1.25 -3.91
C ASP A 37 -17.25 2.45 -3.22
N GLN A 38 -17.63 3.63 -3.66
CA GLN A 38 -17.19 4.91 -3.10
C GLN A 38 -17.43 5.00 -1.58
N PHE A 39 -18.14 4.05 -0.99
CA PHE A 39 -18.50 4.06 0.42
C PHE A 39 -17.39 3.52 1.32
N ASP A 40 -16.81 2.38 0.99
CA ASP A 40 -15.66 1.85 1.71
C ASP A 40 -14.41 2.67 1.42
N ALA A 41 -14.32 3.30 0.24
CA ALA A 41 -13.21 4.18 -0.15
C ALA A 41 -13.27 5.60 0.46
N GLN A 42 -14.48 6.12 0.73
CA GLN A 42 -14.65 7.46 1.32
C GLN A 42 -14.54 7.50 2.84
N SER A 43 -14.68 6.37 3.52
CA SER A 43 -14.46 6.26 4.97
C SER A 43 -12.96 6.25 5.34
N SER A 44 -12.12 6.61 4.46
CA SER A 44 -10.66 6.50 4.35
C SER A 44 -9.85 7.20 5.45
N ARG A 45 -10.34 7.38 6.65
CA ARG A 45 -9.59 8.16 7.65
C ARG A 45 -8.55 7.38 8.45
N SER A 46 -8.40 6.14 8.25
CA SER A 46 -7.24 5.30 8.63
C SER A 46 -7.59 3.84 8.35
N VAL A 47 -6.91 3.24 7.41
CA VAL A 47 -6.83 1.77 7.39
C VAL A 47 -6.31 1.36 8.76
N ALA A 48 -7.10 0.57 9.51
CA ALA A 48 -6.72 0.17 10.84
C ALA A 48 -5.38 -0.56 10.77
N GLN A 49 -4.34 0.10 11.23
CA GLN A 49 -3.08 -0.58 11.46
C GLN A 49 -3.24 -1.49 12.67
N THR A 50 -2.76 -2.70 12.54
CA THR A 50 -2.68 -3.62 13.66
C THR A 50 -1.83 -2.98 14.76
N THR A 51 -2.37 -2.87 15.97
CA THR A 51 -1.67 -2.24 17.11
C THR A 51 -0.71 -3.19 17.83
N THR A 52 -0.71 -4.47 17.47
CA THR A 52 0.18 -5.46 18.08
C THR A 52 1.66 -5.17 17.81
N ARG A 53 2.52 -5.43 18.79
CA ARG A 53 3.98 -5.37 18.63
C ARG A 53 4.59 -6.66 18.05
N HIS A 54 3.79 -7.71 17.85
CA HIS A 54 4.27 -8.93 17.21
C HIS A 54 4.53 -8.68 15.73
N PRO A 55 5.72 -9.04 15.21
CA PRO A 55 6.01 -8.98 13.79
C PRO A 55 5.11 -9.92 12.98
N ILE A 56 4.86 -9.59 11.71
CA ILE A 56 4.14 -10.47 10.78
C ILE A 56 4.86 -11.82 10.64
N ALA A 57 6.19 -11.82 10.66
CA ALA A 57 6.98 -13.05 10.61
C ALA A 57 7.95 -13.11 11.80
N SER A 58 7.80 -14.14 12.60
CA SER A 58 8.66 -14.52 13.71
C SER A 58 8.47 -16.01 14.02
N ALA A 59 9.30 -16.58 14.87
CA ALA A 59 9.12 -17.96 15.35
C ALA A 59 7.75 -18.13 16.05
N ASP A 60 7.34 -17.13 16.85
CA ASP A 60 6.06 -17.15 17.54
C ASP A 60 4.88 -17.09 16.56
N THR A 61 5.00 -16.34 15.46
CA THR A 61 3.97 -16.26 14.43
C THR A 61 3.67 -17.63 13.82
N ILE A 62 4.68 -18.49 13.65
CA ILE A 62 4.49 -19.87 13.17
C ILE A 62 3.57 -20.63 14.12
N ALA A 63 3.84 -20.61 15.43
CA ALA A 63 3.01 -21.30 16.40
C ALA A 63 1.58 -20.75 16.46
N PHE A 64 1.41 -19.45 16.33
CA PHE A 64 0.07 -18.82 16.28
C PHE A 64 -0.70 -19.23 15.03
N VAL A 65 -0.05 -19.33 13.87
CA VAL A 65 -0.68 -19.79 12.63
C VAL A 65 -1.03 -21.27 12.70
N GLU A 66 -0.17 -22.13 13.28
CA GLU A 66 -0.48 -23.53 13.51
C GLU A 66 -1.73 -23.70 14.40
N ARG A 67 -1.84 -22.90 15.45
CA ARG A 67 -3.03 -22.88 16.30
C ARG A 67 -4.26 -22.40 15.52
N ALA A 68 -4.16 -21.36 14.72
CA ALA A 68 -5.25 -20.88 13.88
C ALA A 68 -5.72 -21.95 12.89
N ILE A 69 -4.81 -22.69 12.26
CA ILE A 69 -5.13 -23.81 11.36
C ILE A 69 -6.00 -24.84 12.10
N PHE A 70 -5.59 -25.26 13.31
CA PHE A 70 -6.38 -26.20 14.13
C PHE A 70 -7.77 -25.67 14.45
N ASP A 71 -7.88 -24.39 14.81
CA ASP A 71 -9.17 -23.76 15.13
C ASP A 71 -10.09 -23.68 13.90
N TYR A 72 -9.54 -23.40 12.69
CA TYR A 72 -10.28 -23.37 11.42
C TYR A 72 -10.70 -24.78 10.97
N GLN A 73 -9.86 -25.80 11.14
CA GLN A 73 -10.23 -27.20 10.89
C GLN A 73 -11.40 -27.62 11.79
N SER A 74 -11.33 -27.26 13.07
CA SER A 74 -12.43 -27.50 14.02
C SER A 74 -13.71 -26.73 13.64
N LEU A 75 -13.60 -25.51 13.15
CA LEU A 75 -14.73 -24.72 12.66
C LEU A 75 -15.40 -25.40 11.44
N ILE A 76 -14.59 -25.83 10.47
CA ILE A 76 -15.07 -26.50 9.25
C ILE A 76 -15.77 -27.82 9.58
N SER A 77 -15.23 -28.62 10.52
CA SER A 77 -15.85 -29.89 10.96
C SER A 77 -17.25 -29.68 11.58
N ARG A 78 -17.54 -28.47 12.06
CA ARG A 78 -18.86 -28.06 12.56
C ARG A 78 -19.75 -27.39 11.53
N GLY A 79 -19.37 -27.37 10.24
CA GLY A 79 -20.12 -26.80 9.12
C GLY A 79 -19.70 -25.38 8.70
N GLY A 80 -18.59 -24.87 9.23
CA GLY A 80 -18.06 -23.54 8.87
C GLY A 80 -18.91 -22.39 9.37
N TRP A 81 -19.09 -21.38 8.52
CA TRP A 81 -19.93 -20.20 8.80
C TRP A 81 -20.94 -19.91 7.70
N PRO A 82 -22.06 -19.22 8.02
CA PRO A 82 -23.06 -18.90 7.02
C PRO A 82 -22.60 -17.81 6.04
N PHE A 83 -23.15 -17.86 4.82
CA PHE A 83 -23.07 -16.80 3.85
C PHE A 83 -23.98 -15.64 4.27
N VAL A 84 -23.47 -14.40 4.22
CA VAL A 84 -24.23 -13.19 4.55
C VAL A 84 -24.72 -12.52 3.25
N PRO A 85 -26.05 -12.49 2.98
CA PRO A 85 -26.56 -11.89 1.75
C PRO A 85 -26.23 -10.39 1.66
N ALA A 86 -25.64 -9.95 0.53
CA ALA A 86 -25.28 -8.55 0.27
C ALA A 86 -26.46 -7.78 -0.37
N THR A 87 -27.66 -7.91 0.19
CA THR A 87 -28.88 -7.29 -0.36
C THR A 87 -29.11 -5.87 0.11
N LYS A 88 -28.52 -5.50 1.25
CA LYS A 88 -28.72 -4.22 1.92
C LYS A 88 -27.41 -3.72 2.52
N LYS A 89 -27.35 -2.41 2.72
CA LYS A 89 -26.27 -1.78 3.47
C LYS A 89 -26.56 -1.89 4.97
N LEU A 90 -25.82 -2.72 5.67
CA LEU A 90 -25.99 -2.92 7.11
C LEU A 90 -25.03 -2.00 7.88
N ARG A 91 -25.57 -1.31 8.88
CA ARG A 91 -24.84 -0.40 9.78
C ARG A 91 -25.61 -0.24 11.09
N MET A 92 -24.99 0.38 12.07
CA MET A 92 -25.63 0.67 13.37
C MET A 92 -27.02 1.31 13.21
N GLY A 93 -27.99 0.80 13.98
CA GLY A 93 -29.38 1.27 13.99
C GLY A 93 -30.30 0.56 13.00
N VAL A 94 -29.78 -0.28 12.10
CA VAL A 94 -30.59 -1.07 11.16
C VAL A 94 -31.15 -2.30 11.88
N SER A 95 -32.43 -2.67 11.59
CA SER A 95 -33.07 -3.90 12.08
C SER A 95 -33.58 -4.70 10.90
N GLU A 96 -32.87 -5.78 10.55
CA GLU A 96 -33.09 -6.59 9.34
C GLU A 96 -32.75 -8.07 9.61
N PRO A 97 -33.43 -9.01 8.94
CA PRO A 97 -33.16 -10.44 9.10
C PRO A 97 -31.70 -10.81 8.78
N GLU A 98 -31.07 -10.12 7.84
CA GLU A 98 -29.65 -10.32 7.45
C GLU A 98 -28.67 -10.02 8.61
N VAL A 99 -29.04 -9.15 9.56
CA VAL A 99 -28.23 -8.87 10.76
C VAL A 99 -28.13 -10.11 11.63
N ARG A 100 -29.17 -10.93 11.73
CA ARG A 100 -29.09 -12.21 12.45
C ARG A 100 -28.08 -13.16 11.83
N ILE A 101 -28.04 -13.24 10.50
CA ILE A 101 -27.06 -14.06 9.77
C ILE A 101 -25.65 -13.48 9.98
N LEU A 102 -25.51 -12.17 9.90
CA LEU A 102 -24.25 -11.49 10.19
C LEU A 102 -23.73 -11.80 11.61
N ARG A 103 -24.61 -11.76 12.62
CA ARG A 103 -24.23 -12.15 13.99
C ARG A 103 -23.71 -13.58 14.06
N GLN A 104 -24.40 -14.54 13.44
CA GLN A 104 -23.94 -15.93 13.35
C GLN A 104 -22.56 -16.04 12.71
N ARG A 105 -22.35 -15.28 11.60
CA ARG A 105 -21.08 -15.24 10.88
C ARG A 105 -19.95 -14.68 11.76
N LEU A 106 -20.18 -13.57 12.47
CA LEU A 106 -19.21 -12.92 13.33
C LEU A 106 -18.92 -13.73 14.61
N ILE A 107 -19.93 -14.43 15.17
CA ILE A 107 -19.73 -15.35 16.28
C ILE A 107 -18.87 -16.54 15.84
N ALA A 108 -19.16 -17.14 14.68
CA ALA A 108 -18.39 -18.26 14.16
C ALA A 108 -16.92 -17.94 13.91
N SER A 109 -16.59 -16.69 13.54
CA SER A 109 -15.22 -16.23 13.32
C SER A 109 -14.55 -15.61 14.58
N GLY A 110 -15.24 -15.57 15.71
CA GLY A 110 -14.72 -15.02 16.97
C GLY A 110 -14.64 -13.48 17.02
N ASP A 111 -15.29 -12.81 16.10
CA ASP A 111 -15.37 -11.34 16.08
C ASP A 111 -16.44 -10.80 17.03
N LEU A 112 -17.54 -11.55 17.23
CA LEU A 112 -18.65 -11.23 18.13
C LEU A 112 -18.73 -12.28 19.26
N ASP A 113 -18.91 -11.81 20.50
CA ASP A 113 -19.16 -12.69 21.64
C ASP A 113 -20.49 -13.44 21.47
N PRO A 114 -20.53 -14.77 21.66
CA PRO A 114 -21.78 -15.56 21.59
C PRO A 114 -22.90 -15.03 22.49
N ASN A 115 -22.56 -14.45 23.64
CA ASN A 115 -23.52 -13.88 24.59
C ASN A 115 -24.24 -12.62 24.07
N ALA A 116 -23.75 -11.99 22.98
CA ALA A 116 -24.44 -10.89 22.32
C ALA A 116 -25.78 -11.32 21.68
N GLY A 117 -26.01 -12.63 21.52
CA GLY A 117 -27.26 -13.21 21.03
C GLY A 117 -27.46 -13.03 19.53
N LEU A 118 -28.61 -13.55 19.07
CA LEU A 118 -28.98 -13.58 17.65
C LEU A 118 -30.27 -12.73 17.40
N SER A 119 -30.15 -11.42 17.53
CA SER A 119 -31.26 -10.48 17.18
C SER A 119 -31.11 -9.97 15.74
N ASN A 120 -32.17 -9.35 15.23
CA ASN A 120 -32.13 -8.66 13.94
C ASN A 120 -31.59 -7.23 14.03
N ASN A 121 -31.23 -6.76 15.24
CA ASN A 121 -30.76 -5.39 15.46
C ASN A 121 -29.25 -5.27 15.27
N PHE A 122 -28.84 -4.32 14.46
CA PHE A 122 -27.44 -3.91 14.35
C PHE A 122 -27.15 -2.89 15.47
N ASP A 123 -26.78 -3.40 16.61
CA ASP A 123 -26.45 -2.61 17.82
C ASP A 123 -24.95 -2.35 17.94
N SER A 124 -24.54 -1.74 19.05
CA SER A 124 -23.14 -1.41 19.31
C SER A 124 -22.22 -2.64 19.41
N TYR A 125 -22.73 -3.81 19.81
CA TYR A 125 -21.95 -5.05 19.83
C TYR A 125 -21.61 -5.52 18.42
N VAL A 126 -22.59 -5.47 17.51
CA VAL A 126 -22.37 -5.80 16.09
C VAL A 126 -21.47 -4.77 15.42
N ASP A 127 -21.65 -3.48 15.70
CA ASP A 127 -20.78 -2.41 15.18
C ASP A 127 -19.31 -2.65 15.58
N GLY A 128 -19.06 -2.91 16.85
CA GLY A 128 -17.70 -3.23 17.34
C GLY A 128 -17.13 -4.50 16.71
N ALA A 129 -17.94 -5.54 16.53
CA ALA A 129 -17.54 -6.78 15.89
C ALA A 129 -17.21 -6.61 14.40
N VAL A 130 -18.02 -5.83 13.67
CA VAL A 130 -17.76 -5.49 12.26
C VAL A 130 -16.48 -4.68 12.13
N LYS A 131 -16.25 -3.68 12.97
CA LYS A 131 -14.99 -2.91 13.00
C LYS A 131 -13.79 -3.79 13.26
N LYS A 132 -13.87 -4.74 14.22
CA LYS A 132 -12.83 -5.73 14.49
C LYS A 132 -12.56 -6.60 13.26
N PHE A 133 -13.65 -7.12 12.64
CA PHE A 133 -13.56 -7.91 11.41
C PHE A 133 -12.88 -7.12 10.29
N GLN A 134 -13.35 -5.90 10.00
CA GLN A 134 -12.78 -5.02 8.96
C GLN A 134 -11.28 -4.79 9.20
N ALA A 135 -10.90 -4.42 10.42
CA ALA A 135 -9.51 -4.16 10.79
C ALA A 135 -8.58 -5.35 10.48
N ARG A 136 -8.95 -6.57 10.90
CA ARG A 136 -8.15 -7.76 10.68
C ARG A 136 -8.15 -8.27 9.22
N HIS A 137 -9.06 -7.73 8.37
CA HIS A 137 -9.07 -7.96 6.92
C HIS A 137 -8.46 -6.80 6.12
N GLY A 138 -7.82 -5.81 6.79
CA GLY A 138 -7.20 -4.66 6.14
C GLY A 138 -8.18 -3.67 5.54
N LEU A 139 -9.45 -3.73 5.93
CA LEU A 139 -10.50 -2.80 5.54
C LEU A 139 -10.61 -1.64 6.53
N PRO A 140 -11.11 -0.46 6.11
CA PRO A 140 -11.42 0.63 7.03
C PRO A 140 -12.44 0.18 8.09
N PRO A 141 -12.17 0.37 9.39
CA PRO A 141 -13.04 -0.10 10.47
C PRO A 141 -14.16 0.90 10.75
N ASP A 142 -15.02 1.16 9.77
CA ASP A 142 -16.13 2.12 9.86
C ASP A 142 -17.42 1.53 10.44
N GLY A 143 -17.51 0.20 10.56
CA GLY A 143 -18.69 -0.49 11.06
C GLY A 143 -19.82 -0.59 10.03
N ILE A 144 -19.55 -0.28 8.77
CA ILE A 144 -20.51 -0.30 7.68
C ILE A 144 -20.21 -1.49 6.74
N LEU A 145 -21.20 -2.32 6.45
CA LEU A 145 -21.04 -3.38 5.46
C LEU A 145 -21.26 -2.83 4.05
N GLY A 146 -20.14 -2.48 3.40
CA GLY A 146 -20.07 -2.23 1.96
C GLY A 146 -19.65 -3.48 1.20
N SER A 147 -19.41 -3.36 -0.13
CA SER A 147 -19.10 -4.50 -1.00
C SER A 147 -17.84 -5.25 -0.56
N TYR A 148 -16.77 -4.57 -0.21
CA TYR A 148 -15.53 -5.19 0.26
C TYR A 148 -15.71 -5.96 1.57
N SER A 149 -16.52 -5.40 2.50
CA SER A 149 -16.83 -6.08 3.75
C SER A 149 -17.63 -7.36 3.51
N TYR A 150 -18.60 -7.35 2.60
CA TYR A 150 -19.33 -8.54 2.19
C TYR A 150 -18.46 -9.57 1.47
N GLN A 151 -17.59 -9.13 0.57
CA GLN A 151 -16.65 -10.02 -0.11
C GLN A 151 -15.77 -10.75 0.90
N ALA A 152 -15.16 -10.02 1.84
CA ALA A 152 -14.30 -10.60 2.88
C ALA A 152 -15.07 -11.54 3.82
N LEU A 153 -16.34 -11.20 4.22
CA LEU A 153 -17.19 -12.02 5.06
C LEU A 153 -17.55 -13.35 4.40
N ASN A 154 -17.77 -13.34 3.09
CA ASN A 154 -18.31 -14.46 2.33
C ASN A 154 -17.23 -15.40 1.73
N VAL A 155 -15.95 -15.12 1.95
CA VAL A 155 -14.90 -16.12 1.71
C VAL A 155 -15.13 -17.29 2.66
N SER A 156 -15.20 -18.52 2.14
CA SER A 156 -15.50 -19.71 2.94
C SER A 156 -14.38 -20.04 3.95
N ALA A 157 -14.71 -20.79 4.98
CA ALA A 157 -13.73 -21.21 5.99
C ALA A 157 -12.63 -22.11 5.40
N ASP A 158 -12.98 -22.94 4.41
CA ASP A 158 -12.05 -23.82 3.71
C ASP A 158 -11.01 -23.02 2.94
N ILE A 159 -11.44 -21.97 2.20
CA ILE A 159 -10.51 -21.07 1.50
C ILE A 159 -9.59 -20.35 2.50
N ARG A 160 -10.11 -19.89 3.65
CA ARG A 160 -9.29 -19.25 4.69
C ARG A 160 -8.30 -20.23 5.33
N LEU A 161 -8.69 -21.51 5.49
CA LEU A 161 -7.79 -22.55 5.94
C LEU A 161 -6.65 -22.77 4.93
N GLY A 162 -6.94 -22.95 3.65
CA GLY A 162 -5.92 -23.09 2.61
C GLY A 162 -4.98 -21.90 2.55
N GLN A 163 -5.50 -20.69 2.77
CA GLN A 163 -4.71 -19.46 2.86
C GLN A 163 -3.73 -19.50 4.07
N LEU A 164 -4.18 -19.96 5.23
CA LEU A 164 -3.33 -20.13 6.41
C LEU A 164 -2.24 -21.19 6.17
N GLU A 165 -2.59 -22.34 5.60
CA GLU A 165 -1.65 -23.43 5.28
C GLU A 165 -0.57 -22.98 4.31
N THR A 166 -0.93 -22.28 3.23
CA THR A 166 0.03 -21.70 2.28
C THR A 166 0.98 -20.71 2.98
N ASN A 167 0.45 -19.86 3.85
CA ASN A 167 1.28 -18.89 4.55
C ASN A 167 2.13 -19.51 5.67
N LEU A 168 1.70 -20.61 6.26
CA LEU A 168 2.55 -21.40 7.18
C LEU A 168 3.81 -21.92 6.47
N VAL A 169 3.68 -22.40 5.23
CA VAL A 169 4.83 -22.84 4.42
C VAL A 169 5.78 -21.64 4.16
N ARG A 170 5.25 -20.48 3.81
CA ARG A 170 6.05 -19.26 3.61
C ARG A 170 6.76 -18.82 4.90
N LEU A 171 6.07 -18.81 6.02
CA LEU A 171 6.65 -18.47 7.32
C LEU A 171 7.79 -19.43 7.70
N ARG A 172 7.58 -20.74 7.53
CA ARG A 172 8.60 -21.75 7.79
C ARG A 172 9.82 -21.62 6.88
N SER A 173 9.62 -21.23 5.60
CA SER A 173 10.75 -20.97 4.68
C SER A 173 11.60 -19.77 5.09
N MET A 174 11.05 -18.85 5.90
CA MET A 174 11.75 -17.70 6.49
C MET A 174 12.20 -17.94 7.94
N SER A 175 12.09 -19.16 8.48
CA SER A 175 12.33 -19.48 9.89
C SER A 175 13.80 -19.38 10.34
N GLY A 176 14.69 -18.89 9.48
CA GLY A 176 16.04 -18.51 9.88
C GLY A 176 16.05 -17.24 10.75
N PHE A 177 17.20 -16.93 11.32
CA PHE A 177 17.40 -15.68 12.06
C PHE A 177 17.32 -14.48 11.13
N LEU A 178 16.29 -13.66 11.30
CA LEU A 178 16.07 -12.45 10.48
C LEU A 178 16.97 -11.27 10.87
N GLY A 179 17.63 -11.37 12.04
CA GLY A 179 18.41 -10.30 12.65
C GLY A 179 17.68 -9.64 13.82
N ASP A 180 18.45 -8.99 14.70
CA ASP A 180 17.88 -8.24 15.83
C ASP A 180 17.21 -6.95 15.36
N ARG A 181 17.57 -6.46 14.18
CA ARG A 181 17.05 -5.24 13.56
C ARG A 181 16.84 -5.46 12.07
N TYR A 182 15.62 -5.28 11.58
CA TYR A 182 15.31 -5.44 10.15
C TYR A 182 14.07 -4.66 9.74
N VAL A 183 13.91 -4.48 8.43
CA VAL A 183 12.70 -3.96 7.80
C VAL A 183 11.98 -5.09 7.09
N MET A 184 10.68 -5.21 7.30
CA MET A 184 9.82 -6.15 6.57
C MET A 184 8.74 -5.42 5.81
N VAL A 185 8.66 -5.66 4.50
CA VAL A 185 7.61 -5.16 3.61
C VAL A 185 6.66 -6.33 3.32
N ASN A 186 5.45 -6.29 3.85
CA ASN A 186 4.43 -7.26 3.47
C ASN A 186 3.58 -6.72 2.32
N ILE A 187 3.79 -7.26 1.13
CA ILE A 187 3.21 -6.77 -0.13
C ILE A 187 1.67 -6.83 -0.11
N PRO A 188 0.98 -7.95 0.23
CA PRO A 188 -0.48 -8.00 0.25
C PRO A 188 -1.13 -7.04 1.25
N ALA A 189 -0.43 -6.73 2.34
CA ALA A 189 -0.90 -5.76 3.32
C ALA A 189 -0.60 -4.31 2.91
N ALA A 190 0.28 -4.09 1.93
CA ALA A 190 0.87 -2.80 1.62
C ALA A 190 1.36 -2.11 2.91
N GLN A 191 2.17 -2.82 3.69
CA GLN A 191 2.61 -2.43 5.02
C GLN A 191 4.10 -2.69 5.21
N ILE A 192 4.75 -1.81 5.95
CA ILE A 192 6.16 -1.95 6.34
C ILE A 192 6.24 -2.01 7.86
N GLU A 193 7.04 -2.94 8.37
CA GLU A 193 7.40 -3.05 9.77
C GLU A 193 8.90 -2.81 9.92
N ALA A 194 9.29 -1.91 10.82
CA ALA A 194 10.62 -1.85 11.37
C ALA A 194 10.61 -2.67 12.68
N VAL A 195 11.42 -3.71 12.72
CA VAL A 195 11.46 -4.65 13.83
C VAL A 195 12.80 -4.55 14.54
N GLU A 196 12.75 -4.59 15.86
CA GLU A 196 13.91 -4.55 16.73
C GLU A 196 13.72 -5.49 17.92
N ASN A 197 14.69 -6.37 18.15
CA ASN A 197 14.65 -7.35 19.23
C ASN A 197 13.32 -8.14 19.30
N GLY A 198 12.85 -8.59 18.13
CA GLY A 198 11.61 -9.35 18.01
C GLY A 198 10.31 -8.56 18.18
N SER A 199 10.38 -7.23 18.27
CA SER A 199 9.21 -6.35 18.42
C SER A 199 9.13 -5.31 17.33
N VAL A 200 7.91 -5.06 16.82
CA VAL A 200 7.66 -3.97 15.87
C VAL A 200 7.78 -2.63 16.59
N VAL A 201 8.72 -1.80 16.17
CA VAL A 201 8.96 -0.45 16.71
C VAL A 201 8.34 0.64 15.85
N LEU A 202 8.24 0.44 14.52
CA LEU A 202 7.54 1.33 13.59
C LEU A 202 6.68 0.50 12.63
N ARG A 203 5.56 1.07 12.26
CA ARG A 203 4.66 0.54 11.23
C ARG A 203 4.27 1.64 10.27
N HIS A 204 4.43 1.39 8.95
CA HIS A 204 4.11 2.36 7.91
C HIS A 204 3.15 1.73 6.89
N THR A 205 2.21 2.54 6.40
CA THR A 205 1.46 2.22 5.20
C THR A 205 2.39 2.36 3.99
N ALA A 206 2.21 1.48 3.01
CA ALA A 206 2.97 1.52 1.78
C ALA A 206 2.06 1.56 0.54
N ILE A 207 2.63 1.95 -0.60
CA ILE A 207 2.07 1.67 -1.92
C ILE A 207 3.04 0.72 -2.61
N VAL A 208 2.53 -0.39 -3.12
CA VAL A 208 3.28 -1.44 -3.80
C VAL A 208 2.89 -1.54 -5.27
N GLY A 209 3.54 -2.41 -6.02
CA GLY A 209 3.36 -2.55 -7.46
C GLY A 209 1.96 -2.96 -7.90
N LYS A 210 1.56 -2.49 -9.09
CA LYS A 210 0.36 -2.97 -9.80
C LYS A 210 0.48 -4.47 -10.12
N ILE A 211 -0.63 -5.11 -10.48
CA ILE A 211 -0.64 -6.54 -10.87
C ILE A 211 0.27 -6.81 -12.08
N ASP A 212 0.31 -5.91 -13.04
CA ASP A 212 1.14 -5.99 -14.24
C ASP A 212 2.58 -5.48 -14.06
N ARG A 213 2.89 -4.86 -12.90
CA ARG A 213 4.21 -4.35 -12.51
C ARG A 213 4.47 -4.65 -11.03
N GLN A 214 4.49 -5.94 -10.69
CA GLN A 214 4.53 -6.41 -9.30
C GLN A 214 5.79 -5.97 -8.55
N THR A 215 5.63 -5.66 -7.26
CA THR A 215 6.76 -5.61 -6.34
C THR A 215 7.29 -7.04 -6.16
N PRO A 216 8.59 -7.30 -6.38
CA PRO A 216 9.16 -8.63 -6.23
C PRO A 216 9.30 -9.04 -4.76
N ILE A 217 9.22 -10.35 -4.50
CA ILE A 217 9.68 -10.94 -3.24
C ILE A 217 11.20 -10.98 -3.30
N LEU A 218 11.88 -10.43 -2.30
CA LEU A 218 13.34 -10.39 -2.24
C LEU A 218 13.86 -10.22 -0.81
N ASN A 219 15.12 -10.58 -0.62
CA ASN A 219 15.89 -10.34 0.60
C ASN A 219 17.13 -9.53 0.23
N SER A 220 17.42 -8.48 0.98
CA SER A 220 18.59 -7.62 0.76
C SER A 220 19.01 -6.91 2.05
N LYS A 221 19.86 -5.88 1.91
CA LYS A 221 20.25 -4.98 3.00
C LYS A 221 20.17 -3.54 2.52
N ILE A 222 19.51 -2.70 3.28
CA ILE A 222 19.52 -1.26 3.10
C ILE A 222 20.92 -0.77 3.46
N HIS A 223 21.59 -0.11 2.53
CA HIS A 223 22.97 0.37 2.70
C HIS A 223 23.10 1.88 2.60
N GLU A 224 22.16 2.56 1.92
CA GLU A 224 22.19 4.02 1.78
C GLU A 224 20.81 4.65 1.75
N ILE A 225 20.75 5.91 2.14
CA ILE A 225 19.60 6.81 1.99
C ILE A 225 20.06 8.02 1.18
N ILE A 226 19.29 8.38 0.16
CA ILE A 226 19.53 9.56 -0.65
C ILE A 226 18.46 10.60 -0.34
N LEU A 227 18.87 11.76 0.13
CA LEU A 227 18.00 12.91 0.33
C LEU A 227 17.99 13.78 -0.94
N ASN A 228 16.82 14.35 -1.25
CA ASN A 228 16.59 15.11 -2.48
C ASN A 228 17.11 14.37 -3.73
N PRO A 229 16.60 13.15 -3.99
CA PRO A 229 17.14 12.28 -5.04
C PRO A 229 16.83 12.80 -6.43
N TYR A 230 17.76 12.57 -7.36
CA TYR A 230 17.42 12.55 -8.79
C TYR A 230 16.64 11.27 -9.10
N TRP A 231 15.56 11.39 -9.87
CA TRP A 231 14.86 10.21 -10.35
C TRP A 231 15.23 9.89 -11.79
N THR A 232 15.89 8.77 -12.01
CA THR A 232 16.15 8.22 -13.35
C THR A 232 15.05 7.26 -13.72
N SER A 233 14.32 7.58 -14.82
CA SER A 233 13.19 6.76 -15.26
C SER A 233 13.64 5.43 -15.81
N PRO A 234 13.10 4.31 -15.32
CA PRO A 234 13.33 2.98 -15.91
C PRO A 234 12.82 2.92 -17.37
N ARG A 235 13.48 2.10 -18.19
CA ARG A 235 13.11 1.91 -19.60
C ARG A 235 11.64 1.59 -19.80
N SER A 236 11.07 0.74 -18.94
CA SER A 236 9.65 0.36 -19.00
C SER A 236 8.70 1.55 -18.78
N ILE A 237 9.07 2.52 -17.95
CA ILE A 237 8.29 3.75 -17.73
C ILE A 237 8.47 4.69 -18.92
N ILE A 238 9.68 4.81 -19.47
CA ILE A 238 9.91 5.62 -20.65
C ILE A 238 9.00 5.14 -21.81
N GLU A 239 9.00 3.85 -22.10
CA GLU A 239 8.26 3.25 -23.22
C GLU A 239 6.74 3.28 -23.02
N LYS A 240 6.29 2.86 -21.83
CA LYS A 240 4.86 2.64 -21.59
C LYS A 240 4.12 3.90 -21.14
N ASP A 241 4.84 4.84 -20.55
CA ASP A 241 4.22 5.99 -19.89
C ASP A 241 4.71 7.32 -20.48
N ILE A 242 6.02 7.62 -20.49
CA ILE A 242 6.52 8.96 -20.90
C ILE A 242 6.38 9.21 -22.40
N VAL A 243 6.80 8.28 -23.26
CA VAL A 243 6.69 8.46 -24.72
C VAL A 243 5.26 8.66 -25.18
N PRO A 244 4.25 7.89 -24.73
CA PRO A 244 2.85 8.18 -25.05
C PRO A 244 2.35 9.55 -24.58
N LEU A 245 2.89 10.07 -23.47
CA LEU A 245 2.54 11.41 -22.99
C LEU A 245 3.21 12.51 -23.81
N MET A 246 4.48 12.34 -24.17
CA MET A 246 5.17 13.28 -25.06
C MET A 246 4.49 13.41 -26.43
N ARG A 247 3.90 12.34 -26.95
CA ARG A 247 3.08 12.36 -28.18
C ARG A 247 1.83 13.22 -28.04
N LYS A 248 1.26 13.33 -26.83
CA LYS A 248 0.05 14.12 -26.55
C LYS A 248 0.37 15.53 -26.12
N ASP A 249 1.45 15.71 -25.39
CA ASP A 249 1.87 16.97 -24.78
C ASP A 249 3.39 17.14 -24.84
N PRO A 250 3.90 17.87 -25.84
CA PRO A 250 5.34 18.12 -26.00
C PRO A 250 6.00 18.86 -24.82
N THR A 251 5.20 19.52 -23.98
CA THR A 251 5.72 20.27 -22.81
C THR A 251 5.89 19.38 -21.57
N TYR A 252 5.50 18.09 -21.65
CA TYR A 252 5.46 17.18 -20.51
C TYR A 252 6.80 17.10 -19.76
N LEU A 253 7.92 16.89 -20.46
CA LEU A 253 9.23 16.76 -19.82
C LEU A 253 9.63 18.06 -19.10
N ALA A 254 9.45 19.21 -19.75
CA ALA A 254 9.79 20.51 -19.16
C ALA A 254 8.95 20.80 -17.90
N ARG A 255 7.63 20.56 -17.95
CA ARG A 255 6.75 20.77 -16.79
C ARG A 255 7.10 19.88 -15.60
N ASN A 256 7.66 18.71 -15.86
CA ASN A 256 8.03 17.75 -14.82
C ASN A 256 9.53 17.81 -14.46
N ASN A 257 10.28 18.81 -14.96
CA ASN A 257 11.71 18.94 -14.72
C ASN A 257 12.50 17.66 -15.07
N ILE A 258 12.12 17.01 -16.18
CA ILE A 258 12.80 15.83 -16.69
C ILE A 258 13.74 16.27 -17.81
N ARG A 259 15.02 16.02 -17.64
CA ARG A 259 16.08 16.27 -18.64
C ARG A 259 16.51 14.97 -19.29
N LEU A 260 16.91 15.05 -20.54
CA LEU A 260 17.40 13.94 -21.34
C LEU A 260 18.91 13.99 -21.44
N PHE A 261 19.57 12.86 -21.31
CA PHE A 261 21.02 12.75 -21.45
C PHE A 261 21.37 11.58 -22.38
N ASP A 262 22.37 11.80 -23.21
CA ASP A 262 22.94 10.72 -24.03
C ASP A 262 23.91 9.82 -23.22
N ASN A 263 24.54 8.89 -23.93
CA ASN A 263 25.50 7.94 -23.31
C ASN A 263 26.83 8.61 -22.93
N GLN A 264 27.12 9.80 -23.42
CA GLN A 264 28.27 10.63 -23.06
C GLN A 264 27.99 11.48 -21.82
N GLY A 265 26.71 11.61 -21.45
CA GLY A 265 26.25 12.49 -20.37
C GLY A 265 25.92 13.90 -20.81
N ASP A 266 25.90 14.16 -22.12
CA ASP A 266 25.51 15.45 -22.68
C ASP A 266 23.98 15.58 -22.70
N GLU A 267 23.49 16.79 -22.39
CA GLU A 267 22.06 17.08 -22.35
C GLU A 267 21.49 17.21 -23.77
N VAL A 268 20.39 16.47 -24.03
CA VAL A 268 19.71 16.43 -25.33
C VAL A 268 18.40 17.21 -25.25
N ALA A 269 18.19 18.14 -26.18
CA ALA A 269 16.95 18.91 -26.23
C ALA A 269 15.76 18.02 -26.67
N PRO A 270 14.62 18.00 -25.93
CA PRO A 270 13.48 17.16 -26.26
C PRO A 270 12.90 17.40 -27.67
N GLU A 271 13.08 18.60 -28.21
CA GLU A 271 12.59 19.02 -29.54
C GLU A 271 13.34 18.32 -30.68
N THR A 272 14.52 17.76 -30.42
CA THR A 272 15.31 17.02 -31.42
C THR A 272 14.89 15.56 -31.56
N ILE A 273 13.98 15.08 -30.69
CA ILE A 273 13.56 13.67 -30.62
C ILE A 273 12.28 13.47 -31.41
N ASP A 274 12.28 12.46 -32.29
CA ASP A 274 11.04 11.97 -32.91
C ASP A 274 10.26 11.07 -31.94
N TRP A 275 9.30 11.67 -31.24
CA TRP A 275 8.44 10.96 -30.27
C TRP A 275 7.44 9.99 -30.93
N HIS A 276 7.25 10.07 -32.26
CA HIS A 276 6.39 9.17 -33.01
C HIS A 276 7.14 7.94 -33.58
N ALA A 277 8.45 7.89 -33.42
CA ALA A 277 9.23 6.73 -33.81
C ALA A 277 8.70 5.43 -33.16
N GLU A 278 8.89 4.31 -33.82
CA GLU A 278 8.46 2.99 -33.35
C GLU A 278 9.14 2.61 -32.02
N LYS A 279 10.42 2.94 -31.88
CA LYS A 279 11.21 2.67 -30.67
C LYS A 279 11.39 3.94 -29.85
N ALA A 280 11.25 3.78 -28.54
CA ALA A 280 11.58 4.87 -27.61
C ALA A 280 13.08 5.24 -27.70
N PRO A 281 13.44 6.52 -27.50
CA PRO A 281 14.83 6.97 -27.61
C PRO A 281 15.72 6.28 -26.57
N GLU A 282 16.96 5.98 -26.93
CA GLU A 282 17.99 5.39 -26.06
C GLU A 282 18.73 6.47 -25.29
N LEU A 283 18.00 7.20 -24.45
CA LEU A 283 18.49 8.29 -23.63
C LEU A 283 18.19 8.02 -22.16
N MET A 284 18.96 8.62 -21.28
CA MET A 284 18.67 8.68 -19.85
C MET A 284 17.67 9.82 -19.58
N PHE A 285 16.53 9.48 -18.99
CA PHE A 285 15.51 10.43 -18.53
C PHE A 285 15.71 10.67 -17.04
N ARG A 286 16.15 11.84 -16.66
CA ARG A 286 16.45 12.20 -15.28
C ARG A 286 15.62 13.37 -14.81
N GLN A 287 14.80 13.16 -13.78
CA GLN A 287 14.06 14.21 -13.11
C GLN A 287 14.92 14.82 -12.00
N ASP A 288 14.94 16.15 -11.96
CA ASP A 288 15.68 16.88 -10.94
C ASP A 288 15.01 16.81 -9.56
N PRO A 289 15.76 17.00 -8.47
CA PRO A 289 15.20 17.11 -7.12
C PRO A 289 14.17 18.23 -7.01
N GLY A 290 13.21 18.08 -6.11
CA GLY A 290 12.22 19.11 -5.82
C GLY A 290 10.84 18.56 -5.49
N LYS A 291 9.89 19.47 -5.25
CA LYS A 291 8.52 19.12 -4.80
C LYS A 291 7.75 18.23 -5.78
N GLY A 292 8.04 18.33 -7.08
CA GLY A 292 7.42 17.53 -8.14
C GLY A 292 8.18 16.23 -8.46
N ASN A 293 9.30 15.95 -7.81
CA ASN A 293 10.06 14.73 -8.06
C ASN A 293 9.27 13.49 -7.64
N ALA A 294 9.27 12.44 -8.47
CA ALA A 294 8.51 11.21 -8.23
C ALA A 294 8.89 10.50 -6.92
N MET A 295 10.12 10.69 -6.44
CA MET A 295 10.61 10.16 -5.16
C MET A 295 10.53 11.19 -4.03
N SER A 296 10.03 12.40 -4.30
CA SER A 296 9.93 13.49 -3.33
C SER A 296 11.24 13.74 -2.57
N SER A 297 11.25 13.59 -1.26
CA SER A 297 12.36 14.00 -0.41
C SER A 297 13.43 12.93 -0.19
N THR A 298 13.13 11.65 -0.47
CA THR A 298 14.05 10.57 -0.07
C THR A 298 13.91 9.30 -0.88
N LYS A 299 15.03 8.61 -1.06
CA LYS A 299 15.14 7.27 -1.61
C LYS A 299 15.96 6.40 -0.66
N ILE A 300 15.51 5.17 -0.42
CA ILE A 300 16.18 4.16 0.42
C ILE A 300 16.63 3.03 -0.50
N ASN A 301 17.93 2.84 -0.62
CA ASN A 301 18.53 1.87 -1.53
C ASN A 301 18.93 0.56 -0.85
N PHE A 302 18.79 -0.51 -1.61
CA PHE A 302 19.27 -1.86 -1.30
C PHE A 302 19.56 -2.59 -2.60
N HIS A 303 20.60 -3.44 -2.63
CA HIS A 303 20.99 -4.15 -3.84
C HIS A 303 19.97 -5.21 -4.23
N ASN A 304 19.52 -5.20 -5.48
CA ASN A 304 18.64 -6.22 -6.03
C ASN A 304 18.65 -6.19 -7.57
N PRO A 305 18.35 -7.34 -8.25
CA PRO A 305 18.37 -7.42 -9.72
C PRO A 305 17.14 -6.76 -10.38
N HIS A 306 16.15 -6.32 -9.60
CA HIS A 306 14.89 -5.77 -10.10
C HIS A 306 14.89 -4.25 -10.16
N ALA A 307 15.98 -3.57 -9.76
CA ALA A 307 16.07 -2.12 -9.63
C ALA A 307 14.93 -1.49 -8.79
N VAL A 308 14.46 -2.22 -7.78
CA VAL A 308 13.42 -1.76 -6.83
C VAL A 308 14.08 -1.08 -5.64
N TYR A 309 13.43 -0.07 -5.11
CA TYR A 309 13.84 0.69 -3.93
C TYR A 309 12.61 1.15 -3.14
N MET A 310 12.80 1.65 -1.92
CA MET A 310 11.75 2.34 -1.17
C MET A 310 11.95 3.86 -1.29
N HIS A 311 10.87 4.63 -1.27
CA HIS A 311 10.95 6.08 -1.45
C HIS A 311 9.74 6.85 -0.90
N ASP A 312 9.90 8.15 -0.77
CA ASP A 312 8.83 9.10 -0.51
C ASP A 312 7.95 9.32 -1.75
N THR A 313 6.87 10.05 -1.59
CA THR A 313 6.00 10.48 -2.71
C THR A 313 5.45 11.87 -2.43
N PRO A 314 5.32 12.75 -3.45
CA PRO A 314 4.64 14.03 -3.27
C PRO A 314 3.14 13.88 -3.02
N GLN A 315 2.56 12.76 -3.41
CA GLN A 315 1.14 12.43 -3.29
C GLN A 315 0.81 11.73 -1.98
N GLN A 316 0.83 12.43 -0.85
CA GLN A 316 0.54 11.82 0.46
C GLN A 316 -0.89 11.25 0.57
N GLY A 317 -1.85 11.76 -0.22
CA GLY A 317 -3.23 11.29 -0.24
C GLY A 317 -3.43 9.84 -0.69
N VAL A 318 -2.49 9.29 -1.49
CA VAL A 318 -2.58 7.89 -1.98
C VAL A 318 -2.54 6.85 -0.87
N PHE A 319 -1.93 7.17 0.28
CA PHE A 319 -1.86 6.26 1.42
C PHE A 319 -3.22 6.05 2.10
N ASN A 320 -4.18 6.96 1.86
CA ASN A 320 -5.54 6.86 2.40
C ASN A 320 -6.47 5.99 1.54
N GLN A 321 -6.00 5.52 0.40
CA GLN A 321 -6.78 4.67 -0.48
C GLN A 321 -6.85 3.24 0.08
N LEU A 322 -7.99 2.58 -0.16
CA LEU A 322 -8.16 1.18 0.21
C LEU A 322 -7.21 0.29 -0.61
N MET A 323 -7.19 0.51 -1.93
CA MET A 323 -6.29 -0.21 -2.84
C MET A 323 -4.96 0.54 -2.96
N ARG A 324 -3.88 -0.10 -2.53
CA ARG A 324 -2.54 0.49 -2.48
C ARG A 324 -1.54 -0.27 -3.38
N PHE A 325 -2.03 -0.70 -4.56
CA PHE A 325 -1.29 -1.47 -5.56
C PHE A 325 -1.16 -0.63 -6.84
N GLU A 326 -0.39 0.48 -6.77
CA GLU A 326 -0.35 1.48 -7.84
C GLU A 326 1.04 1.86 -8.33
N SER A 327 2.11 1.35 -7.71
CA SER A 327 3.47 1.65 -8.15
C SER A 327 3.89 0.79 -9.36
N SER A 328 5.02 1.11 -9.94
CA SER A 328 5.66 0.30 -10.99
C SER A 328 6.67 -0.72 -10.43
N GLY A 329 6.47 -1.17 -9.18
CA GLY A 329 7.28 -2.17 -8.51
C GLY A 329 8.04 -1.64 -7.28
N CYS A 330 8.43 -0.37 -7.26
CA CYS A 330 9.02 0.27 -6.08
C CYS A 330 8.00 0.44 -4.96
N VAL A 331 8.45 0.67 -3.73
CA VAL A 331 7.59 0.79 -2.56
C VAL A 331 7.60 2.23 -2.05
N ARG A 332 6.44 2.91 -2.12
CA ARG A 332 6.28 4.22 -1.49
C ARG A 332 5.99 4.03 -0.01
N VAL A 333 6.57 4.86 0.81
CA VAL A 333 6.53 4.74 2.29
C VAL A 333 5.84 5.96 2.89
N GLN A 334 4.72 5.75 3.59
CA GLN A 334 4.10 6.80 4.38
C GLN A 334 5.00 7.16 5.57
N ASN A 335 5.10 8.47 5.89
CA ASN A 335 5.94 8.96 6.99
C ASN A 335 7.39 8.43 6.93
N VAL A 336 7.94 8.37 5.72
CA VAL A 336 9.27 7.78 5.44
C VAL A 336 10.39 8.39 6.30
N ARG A 337 10.25 9.64 6.75
CA ARG A 337 11.22 10.33 7.59
C ARG A 337 11.40 9.68 8.97
N ASP A 338 10.33 9.04 9.50
CA ASP A 338 10.42 8.29 10.75
C ASP A 338 11.22 7.01 10.55
N LEU A 339 10.98 6.31 9.43
CA LEU A 339 11.78 5.15 9.05
C LEU A 339 13.25 5.52 8.81
N ASN A 340 13.51 6.62 8.10
CA ASN A 340 14.88 7.11 7.87
C ASN A 340 15.59 7.45 9.19
N THR A 341 14.90 8.13 10.12
CA THR A 341 15.46 8.46 11.44
C THR A 341 15.85 7.18 12.19
N TRP A 342 15.03 6.15 12.13
CA TRP A 342 15.32 4.87 12.74
C TRP A 342 16.49 4.14 12.04
N LEU A 343 16.54 4.18 10.71
CA LEU A 343 17.64 3.59 9.93
C LEU A 343 19.00 4.26 10.20
N LEU A 344 19.00 5.60 10.33
CA LEU A 344 20.22 6.42 10.47
C LEU A 344 20.69 6.57 11.92
N ARG A 345 20.00 6.02 12.92
CA ARG A 345 20.29 6.28 14.33
C ARG A 345 21.73 5.99 14.75
N ASP A 346 22.39 5.01 14.09
CA ASP A 346 23.78 4.59 14.36
C ASP A 346 24.78 5.20 13.35
N THR A 347 24.32 6.13 12.50
CA THR A 347 25.15 6.83 11.51
C THR A 347 25.57 8.18 12.06
N PRO A 348 26.87 8.40 12.35
CA PRO A 348 27.35 9.63 12.95
C PRO A 348 27.00 10.88 12.15
N GLY A 349 26.58 11.95 12.86
CA GLY A 349 26.22 13.23 12.25
C GLY A 349 24.77 13.28 11.73
N TRP A 350 24.04 12.16 11.71
CA TRP A 350 22.67 12.10 11.22
C TRP A 350 21.65 11.88 12.34
N ASN A 351 20.67 12.77 12.37
CA ASN A 351 19.46 12.71 13.20
C ASN A 351 18.31 13.36 12.46
N ARG A 352 17.14 13.39 13.04
CA ARG A 352 15.94 13.99 12.43
C ARG A 352 16.18 15.45 12.00
N GLN A 353 16.82 16.25 12.82
CA GLN A 353 17.05 17.67 12.55
C GLN A 353 18.02 17.88 11.38
N ALA A 354 19.14 17.15 11.34
CA ALA A 354 20.09 17.21 10.23
C ALA A 354 19.45 16.77 8.91
N MET A 355 18.66 15.68 8.94
CA MET A 355 17.92 15.20 7.78
C MET A 355 16.92 16.26 7.25
N GLU A 356 16.12 16.87 8.13
CA GLU A 356 15.15 17.91 7.73
C GLU A 356 15.84 19.17 7.17
N ALA A 357 16.99 19.56 7.74
CA ALA A 357 17.77 20.67 7.24
C ALA A 357 18.32 20.41 5.83
N THR A 358 18.84 19.21 5.58
CA THR A 358 19.31 18.79 4.26
C THR A 358 18.17 18.70 3.24
N ILE A 359 17.02 18.16 3.63
CA ILE A 359 15.84 18.14 2.77
C ILE A 359 15.42 19.56 2.40
N ALA A 360 15.40 20.47 3.36
CA ALA A 360 15.01 21.86 3.15
C ALA A 360 16.01 22.64 2.27
N SER A 361 17.29 22.29 2.26
CA SER A 361 18.29 22.91 1.38
C SER A 361 18.11 22.57 -0.10
N GLY A 362 17.44 21.44 -0.40
CA GLY A 362 17.30 20.91 -1.76
C GLY A 362 18.57 20.21 -2.28
N GLU A 363 19.64 20.12 -1.49
CA GLU A 363 20.88 19.48 -1.89
C GLU A 363 20.72 17.97 -1.98
N ASN A 364 21.15 17.38 -3.11
CA ASN A 364 21.21 15.94 -3.27
C ASN A 364 22.33 15.37 -2.40
N THR A 365 21.97 14.59 -1.40
CA THR A 365 22.92 14.07 -0.42
C THR A 365 22.75 12.57 -0.27
N VAL A 366 23.84 11.83 -0.48
CA VAL A 366 23.92 10.37 -0.27
C VAL A 366 24.46 10.11 1.14
N ILE A 367 23.77 9.27 1.89
CA ILE A 367 24.12 8.90 3.25
C ILE A 367 24.28 7.39 3.30
N GLU A 368 25.50 6.92 3.45
CA GLU A 368 25.78 5.51 3.68
C GLU A 368 25.48 5.14 5.14
N LEU A 369 24.76 4.04 5.35
CA LEU A 369 24.52 3.52 6.69
C LEU A 369 25.79 2.91 7.25
N THR A 370 26.16 3.24 8.49
CA THR A 370 27.30 2.62 9.18
C THR A 370 27.14 1.11 9.25
N GLU A 371 25.92 0.63 9.51
CA GLU A 371 25.55 -0.78 9.51
C GLU A 371 24.37 -1.01 8.56
N PRO A 372 24.55 -1.78 7.47
CA PRO A 372 23.44 -2.12 6.57
C PRO A 372 22.34 -2.92 7.29
N VAL A 373 21.10 -2.47 7.14
CA VAL A 373 19.93 -3.07 7.79
C VAL A 373 19.25 -4.08 6.87
N PRO A 374 19.05 -5.35 7.29
CA PRO A 374 18.32 -6.34 6.50
C PRO A 374 16.93 -5.85 6.11
N VAL A 375 16.53 -6.13 4.87
CA VAL A 375 15.20 -5.82 4.34
C VAL A 375 14.63 -7.04 3.63
N TYR A 376 13.39 -7.38 3.98
CA TYR A 376 12.66 -8.53 3.46
C TYR A 376 11.38 -8.06 2.80
N PHE A 377 11.23 -8.32 1.51
CA PHE A 377 9.98 -8.13 0.79
C PHE A 377 9.26 -9.47 0.72
N THR A 378 8.11 -9.55 1.35
CA THR A 378 7.39 -10.78 1.63
C THR A 378 5.98 -10.74 1.07
N TYR A 379 5.36 -11.91 0.97
CA TYR A 379 4.01 -12.05 0.47
C TYR A 379 3.17 -12.91 1.42
N PHE A 380 2.75 -12.32 2.55
CA PHE A 380 1.87 -12.98 3.52
C PHE A 380 0.45 -12.45 3.38
N THR A 381 -0.45 -13.32 2.94
CA THR A 381 -1.89 -13.05 2.82
C THR A 381 -2.66 -13.45 4.07
N ALA A 382 -2.08 -14.30 4.93
CA ALA A 382 -2.64 -14.67 6.23
C ALA A 382 -1.53 -14.84 7.27
N TRP A 383 -1.78 -14.35 8.49
CA TRP A 383 -0.93 -14.56 9.66
C TRP A 383 -1.73 -14.42 10.95
N ALA A 384 -1.21 -14.90 12.06
CA ALA A 384 -1.84 -14.79 13.36
C ALA A 384 -0.88 -14.11 14.36
N SER A 385 -1.44 -13.39 15.33
CA SER A 385 -0.72 -12.74 16.42
C SER A 385 -1.04 -13.36 17.77
N GLY A 386 -0.20 -13.11 18.78
CA GLY A 386 -0.28 -13.72 20.09
C GLY A 386 -1.56 -13.44 20.89
N ASP A 387 -2.33 -12.44 20.47
CA ASP A 387 -3.68 -12.14 21.00
C ASP A 387 -4.79 -13.00 20.38
N GLY A 388 -4.44 -14.00 19.55
CA GLY A 388 -5.38 -14.87 18.86
C GLY A 388 -6.08 -14.23 17.64
N VAL A 389 -5.66 -13.04 17.25
CA VAL A 389 -6.23 -12.38 16.06
C VAL A 389 -5.58 -12.95 14.81
N VAL A 390 -6.42 -13.51 13.92
CA VAL A 390 -6.02 -13.99 12.60
C VAL A 390 -6.29 -12.89 11.58
N GLN A 391 -5.24 -12.49 10.88
CA GLN A 391 -5.28 -11.46 9.85
C GLN A 391 -5.36 -12.07 8.47
N PHE A 392 -6.11 -11.46 7.57
CA PHE A 392 -6.20 -11.86 6.16
C PHE A 392 -6.04 -10.65 5.25
N ARG A 393 -5.45 -10.88 4.09
CA ARG A 393 -5.35 -9.92 2.98
C ARG A 393 -5.72 -10.62 1.68
N ASP A 394 -6.15 -9.85 0.70
CA ASP A 394 -6.43 -10.39 -0.62
C ASP A 394 -5.14 -10.86 -1.31
N ASP A 395 -5.23 -11.96 -2.05
CA ASP A 395 -4.13 -12.48 -2.87
C ASP A 395 -4.04 -11.73 -4.21
N VAL A 396 -3.71 -10.43 -4.15
CA VAL A 396 -3.75 -9.51 -5.29
C VAL A 396 -2.88 -9.98 -6.47
N TYR A 397 -1.77 -10.67 -6.20
CA TYR A 397 -0.86 -11.17 -7.24
C TYR A 397 -1.10 -12.65 -7.57
N GLN A 398 -2.16 -13.26 -7.04
CA GLN A 398 -2.55 -14.66 -7.29
C GLN A 398 -1.42 -15.66 -7.01
N ARG A 399 -0.84 -15.57 -5.81
CA ARG A 399 0.31 -16.42 -5.40
C ARG A 399 -0.03 -17.48 -4.37
N ASP A 400 -1.28 -17.53 -3.89
CA ASP A 400 -1.69 -18.51 -2.89
C ASP A 400 -2.00 -19.89 -3.49
N GLY A 401 -2.17 -19.98 -4.80
CA GLY A 401 -2.49 -21.24 -5.49
C GLY A 401 -3.92 -21.74 -5.21
N VAL A 402 -4.76 -20.89 -4.64
CA VAL A 402 -6.18 -21.21 -4.34
C VAL A 402 -7.01 -20.47 -5.38
N ASP A 403 -7.56 -21.21 -6.35
CA ASP A 403 -8.10 -20.70 -7.62
C ASP A 403 -9.25 -19.68 -7.52
N GLU A 404 -9.78 -19.33 -6.36
CA GLU A 404 -10.94 -18.45 -6.21
C GLU A 404 -10.79 -17.28 -5.24
N LEU A 405 -9.62 -17.06 -4.65
CA LEU A 405 -9.35 -15.84 -3.88
C LEU A 405 -9.10 -14.62 -4.78
N ALA A 406 -9.11 -14.84 -6.09
CA ALA A 406 -9.04 -13.78 -7.07
C ALA A 406 -10.35 -12.97 -7.02
N LEU A 407 -10.19 -11.70 -6.82
CA LEU A 407 -11.20 -10.67 -6.98
C LEU A 407 -12.06 -10.90 -8.23
N ARG A 408 -13.27 -11.41 -8.06
CA ARG A 408 -14.34 -11.36 -9.07
C ARG A 408 -15.19 -10.13 -8.85
#